data_35ef86152eb86cd57a03af9359492eb7
#
_entry.id   35ef86152eb86cd57a03af9359492eb7
#
_cell.length_a   1.000
_cell.length_b   1.000
_cell.length_c   1.000
_cell.angle_alpha   90.00
_cell.angle_beta   90.00
_cell.angle_gamma   90.00
#
_symmetry.space_group_name_H-M   'P 1'
#
loop_
_entity.id
_entity.type
_entity.pdbx_description
1 polymer ?
#
loop_
_entity_poly.entity_id
_entity_poly.type
_entity_poly.pdbx_seq_one_letter_code
_entity_poly.pdbx_strand_id
1 'polypeptide(L)'
;VSEKRPQQVYTLVVEVGRSADDGLPEGCAGAGLLCFASGVDEDEAVRETVAVLKQAGMSPIEVTGYGTAEEREADGEEIDDQTRALMERALAENAVIVAQITPFDAP
;
A
#
# COMPACT_ATOMS: atom_id res chain seq x y z
N VAL A 1 29.58 3.97 -13.14
CA VAL A 1 28.20 4.36 -13.47
C VAL A 1 27.25 3.42 -12.80
N SER A 2 26.50 3.91 -11.86
CA SER A 2 25.50 3.07 -11.22
C SER A 2 24.25 3.02 -12.10
N GLU A 3 23.84 1.82 -12.45
CA GLU A 3 22.60 1.63 -13.16
C GLU A 3 21.45 1.88 -12.19
N LYS A 4 20.51 2.71 -12.57
CA LYS A 4 19.29 2.89 -11.80
C LYS A 4 18.43 1.65 -12.00
N ARG A 5 18.07 1.01 -10.91
CA ARG A 5 17.07 -0.06 -10.98
C ARG A 5 15.72 0.55 -11.35
N PRO A 6 14.94 -0.11 -12.20
CA PRO A 6 13.63 0.41 -12.58
C PRO A 6 12.69 0.42 -11.37
N GLN A 7 11.82 1.40 -11.33
CA GLN A 7 10.72 1.43 -10.37
C GLN A 7 9.74 0.31 -10.70
N GLN A 8 9.22 -0.31 -9.65
CA GLN A 8 8.17 -1.32 -9.77
C GLN A 8 7.07 -0.96 -8.78
N VAL A 9 5.91 -1.59 -8.93
CA VAL A 9 4.79 -1.37 -8.02
C VAL A 9 4.62 -2.60 -7.15
N TYR A 10 4.58 -2.37 -5.85
CA TYR A 10 4.42 -3.42 -4.84
C TYR A 10 3.04 -3.33 -4.23
N THR A 11 2.41 -4.50 -4.02
CA THR A 11 1.16 -4.60 -3.29
C THR A 11 1.48 -4.75 -1.81
N LEU A 12 0.96 -3.84 -1.01
CA LEU A 12 1.18 -3.84 0.43
C LEU A 12 -0.17 -3.79 1.15
N VAL A 13 -0.28 -4.53 2.24
CA VAL A 13 -1.41 -4.39 3.16
C VAL A 13 -0.87 -3.81 4.45
N VAL A 14 -1.40 -2.66 4.84
CA VAL A 14 -0.96 -1.95 6.03
C VAL A 14 -2.05 -1.99 7.08
N GLU A 15 -1.72 -2.52 8.25
CA GLU A 15 -2.60 -2.43 9.41
C GLU A 15 -2.32 -1.12 10.12
N VAL A 16 -3.37 -0.32 10.33
CA VAL A 16 -3.27 0.94 11.06
C VAL A 16 -4.12 0.86 12.32
N GLY A 17 -3.61 1.47 13.41
CA GLY A 17 -4.37 1.66 14.63
C GLY A 17 -5.19 2.92 14.57
N ARG A 18 -5.61 3.41 15.73
CA ARG A 18 -6.37 4.66 15.82
C ARG A 18 -5.45 5.83 16.15
N SER A 19 -5.79 6.98 15.59
CA SER A 19 -5.18 8.25 15.96
C SER A 19 -6.19 9.37 15.77
N ALA A 20 -5.89 10.56 16.30
CA ALA A 20 -6.88 11.63 16.44
C ALA A 20 -7.51 12.07 15.11
N ASP A 21 -6.74 12.15 14.04
CA ASP A 21 -7.21 12.65 12.75
C ASP A 21 -6.98 11.63 11.64
N ASP A 22 -7.25 10.36 11.94
CA ASP A 22 -6.96 9.27 11.01
C ASP A 22 -7.96 9.11 9.87
N GLY A 23 -9.11 9.79 9.93
CA GLY A 23 -10.13 9.69 8.90
C GLY A 23 -10.93 8.39 8.91
N LEU A 24 -10.70 7.51 9.87
CA LEU A 24 -11.43 6.26 9.99
C LEU A 24 -12.77 6.44 10.68
N PRO A 25 -13.76 5.56 10.40
CA PRO A 25 -15.07 5.65 11.07
C PRO A 25 -14.94 5.57 12.58
N GLU A 26 -15.83 6.29 13.27
CA GLU A 26 -15.90 6.19 14.72
C GLU A 26 -16.29 4.78 15.14
N GLY A 27 -15.72 4.33 16.22
CA GLY A 27 -16.04 3.01 16.79
C GLY A 27 -15.27 1.85 16.21
N CYS A 28 -14.45 2.06 15.16
CA CYS A 28 -13.61 0.97 14.68
C CYS A 28 -12.28 0.92 15.45
N ALA A 29 -11.69 -0.27 15.52
CA ALA A 29 -10.44 -0.50 16.25
C ALA A 29 -9.19 -0.14 15.46
N GLY A 30 -9.34 0.06 14.16
CA GLY A 30 -8.27 0.32 13.22
C GLY A 30 -8.74 -0.08 11.84
N ALA A 31 -7.82 -0.30 10.90
CA ALA A 31 -8.18 -0.72 9.55
C ALA A 31 -7.03 -1.42 8.85
N GLY A 32 -7.38 -2.20 7.84
CA GLY A 32 -6.43 -2.73 6.87
C GLY A 32 -6.51 -1.91 5.60
N LEU A 33 -5.38 -1.43 5.10
CA LEU A 33 -5.30 -0.64 3.89
C LEU A 33 -4.59 -1.44 2.81
N LEU A 34 -5.27 -1.61 1.66
CA LEU A 34 -4.65 -2.19 0.49
C LEU A 34 -3.99 -1.07 -0.29
N CYS A 35 -2.68 -1.13 -0.43
CA CYS A 35 -1.90 -0.07 -1.06
C CYS A 35 -1.10 -0.60 -2.23
N PHE A 36 -0.95 0.24 -3.26
CA PHE A 36 -0.03 0.02 -4.35
C PHE A 36 1.02 1.12 -4.30
N ALA A 37 2.27 0.75 -4.16
CA ALA A 37 3.35 1.70 -3.93
C ALA A 37 4.50 1.46 -4.88
N SER A 38 4.98 2.53 -5.49
CA SER A 38 6.14 2.49 -6.39
C SER A 38 7.43 2.49 -5.56
N GLY A 39 8.43 1.75 -6.01
CA GLY A 39 9.75 1.73 -5.40
C GLY A 39 10.73 0.92 -6.23
N VAL A 40 12.02 1.11 -6.01
CA VAL A 40 13.05 0.30 -6.66
C VAL A 40 13.14 -1.10 -6.05
N ASP A 41 12.67 -1.23 -4.81
CA ASP A 41 12.53 -2.50 -4.11
C ASP A 41 11.37 -2.38 -3.13
N GLU A 42 11.01 -3.52 -2.51
CA GLU A 42 9.89 -3.55 -1.57
C GLU A 42 10.17 -2.67 -0.33
N ASP A 43 11.40 -2.65 0.15
CA ASP A 43 11.76 -1.84 1.33
C ASP A 43 11.51 -0.35 1.08
N GLU A 44 11.84 0.14 -0.09
CA GLU A 44 11.55 1.53 -0.46
C GLU A 44 10.05 1.78 -0.52
N ALA A 45 9.31 0.87 -1.15
CA ALA A 45 7.85 0.98 -1.24
C ALA A 45 7.21 1.01 0.16
N VAL A 46 7.69 0.18 1.08
CA VAL A 46 7.21 0.16 2.47
C VAL A 46 7.51 1.48 3.16
N ARG A 47 8.73 1.99 3.06
CA ARG A 47 9.10 3.26 3.70
C ARG A 47 8.26 4.42 3.20
N GLU A 48 8.05 4.50 1.88
CA GLU A 48 7.24 5.56 1.28
C GLU A 48 5.79 5.46 1.72
N THR A 49 5.25 4.25 1.77
CA THR A 49 3.87 4.02 2.20
C THR A 49 3.68 4.46 3.65
N VAL A 50 4.58 4.05 4.55
CA VAL A 50 4.52 4.43 5.96
C VAL A 50 4.59 5.95 6.10
N ALA A 51 5.49 6.61 5.37
CA ALA A 51 5.63 8.07 5.42
C ALA A 51 4.34 8.78 4.97
N VAL A 52 3.76 8.33 3.86
CA VAL A 52 2.52 8.92 3.33
C VAL A 52 1.37 8.76 4.32
N LEU A 53 1.22 7.57 4.91
CA LEU A 53 0.14 7.31 5.86
C LEU A 53 0.31 8.14 7.15
N LYS A 54 1.52 8.30 7.63
CA LYS A 54 1.79 9.17 8.79
C LYS A 54 1.47 10.62 8.49
N GLN A 55 1.80 11.10 7.30
CA GLN A 55 1.45 12.46 6.87
C GLN A 55 -0.05 12.67 6.78
N ALA A 56 -0.79 11.60 6.49
CA ALA A 56 -2.24 11.63 6.42
C ALA A 56 -2.91 11.49 7.80
N GLY A 57 -2.13 11.46 8.87
CA GLY A 57 -2.66 11.37 10.24
C GLY A 57 -2.93 9.94 10.71
N MET A 58 -2.50 8.96 9.95
CA MET A 58 -2.71 7.56 10.31
C MET A 58 -1.56 7.00 11.16
N SER A 59 -1.81 5.88 11.83
CA SER A 59 -0.85 5.24 12.72
C SER A 59 -0.56 3.81 12.23
N PRO A 60 0.38 3.65 11.27
CA PRO A 60 0.73 2.32 10.77
C PRO A 60 1.34 1.45 11.87
N ILE A 61 0.87 0.21 11.97
CA ILE A 61 1.33 -0.75 12.97
C ILE A 61 2.17 -1.84 12.31
N GLU A 62 1.69 -2.37 11.20
CA GLU A 62 2.32 -3.51 10.51
C GLU A 62 2.10 -3.40 9.00
N VAL A 63 3.11 -3.77 8.24
CA VAL A 63 3.03 -3.81 6.79
C VAL A 63 3.36 -5.23 6.32
N THR A 64 2.48 -5.79 5.48
CA THR A 64 2.70 -7.08 4.85
C THR A 64 2.85 -6.85 3.35
N GLY A 65 3.97 -7.32 2.77
CA GLY A 65 4.22 -7.20 1.34
C GLY A 65 3.82 -8.44 0.58
N TYR A 66 3.21 -8.24 -0.58
CA TYR A 66 2.78 -9.32 -1.48
C TYR A 66 3.52 -9.32 -2.80
N GLY A 67 4.50 -8.44 -2.95
CA GLY A 67 5.34 -8.38 -4.14
C GLY A 67 4.73 -7.57 -5.28
N THR A 68 5.33 -7.73 -6.45
CA THR A 68 4.88 -7.07 -7.68
C THR A 68 3.71 -7.81 -8.32
N ALA A 69 3.08 -7.18 -9.33
CA ALA A 69 2.03 -7.84 -10.10
C ALA A 69 2.54 -9.13 -10.73
N GLU A 70 3.76 -9.12 -11.27
CA GLU A 70 4.35 -10.31 -11.89
C GLU A 70 4.52 -11.44 -10.88
N GLU A 71 4.99 -11.11 -9.67
CA GLU A 71 5.16 -12.10 -8.60
C GLU A 71 3.82 -12.67 -8.15
N ARG A 72 2.80 -11.83 -8.04
CA ARG A 72 1.45 -12.27 -7.68
C ARG A 72 0.86 -13.18 -8.75
N GLU A 73 1.02 -12.83 -10.02
CA GLU A 73 0.55 -13.66 -11.13
C GLU A 73 1.28 -15.00 -11.18
N ALA A 74 2.58 -15.01 -10.87
CA ALA A 74 3.36 -16.25 -10.77
C ALA A 74 2.85 -17.17 -9.66
N ASP A 75 2.25 -16.60 -8.61
CA ASP A 75 1.64 -17.35 -7.51
C ASP A 75 0.20 -17.79 -7.82
N GLY A 76 -0.30 -17.52 -9.03
CA GLY A 76 -1.61 -17.94 -9.46
C GLY A 76 -2.72 -16.93 -9.22
N GLU A 77 -2.40 -15.72 -8.78
CA GLU A 77 -3.40 -14.68 -8.57
C GLU A 77 -3.76 -14.00 -9.89
N GLU A 78 -5.02 -13.67 -10.05
CA GLU A 78 -5.47 -12.85 -11.17
C GLU A 78 -5.49 -11.39 -10.76
N ILE A 79 -4.92 -10.54 -11.60
CA ILE A 79 -4.94 -9.08 -11.41
C ILE A 79 -5.96 -8.54 -12.41
N ASP A 80 -7.08 -8.01 -11.91
CA ASP A 80 -8.10 -7.46 -12.77
C ASP A 80 -7.67 -6.12 -13.39
N ASP A 81 -8.43 -5.67 -14.39
CA ASP A 81 -8.08 -4.45 -15.13
C ASP A 81 -8.10 -3.21 -14.25
N GLN A 82 -9.02 -3.13 -13.30
CA GLN A 82 -9.13 -1.98 -12.39
C GLN A 82 -7.91 -1.91 -11.48
N THR A 83 -7.49 -3.04 -10.93
CA THR A 83 -6.29 -3.13 -10.09
C THR A 83 -5.05 -2.78 -10.90
N ARG A 84 -4.95 -3.31 -12.11
CA ARG A 84 -3.81 -3.03 -12.99
C ARG A 84 -3.73 -1.54 -13.34
N ALA A 85 -4.86 -0.88 -13.57
CA ALA A 85 -4.90 0.56 -13.83
C ALA A 85 -4.38 1.37 -12.64
N LEU A 86 -4.74 0.97 -11.42
CA LEU A 86 -4.24 1.62 -10.20
C LEU A 86 -2.73 1.41 -10.04
N MET A 87 -2.23 0.24 -10.33
CA MET A 87 -0.80 -0.06 -10.29
C MET A 87 -0.03 0.77 -11.32
N GLU A 88 -0.55 0.87 -12.54
CA GLU A 88 0.06 1.70 -13.59
C GLU A 88 0.10 3.16 -13.19
N ARG A 89 -0.95 3.65 -12.54
CA ARG A 89 -1.00 5.01 -12.04
C ARG A 89 0.03 5.23 -10.93
N ALA A 90 0.16 4.29 -10.01
CA ALA A 90 1.16 4.37 -8.94
C ALA A 90 2.57 4.48 -9.53
N LEU A 91 2.85 3.70 -10.56
CA LEU A 91 4.14 3.74 -11.24
C LEU A 91 4.36 5.07 -11.98
N ALA A 92 3.36 5.51 -12.76
CA ALA A 92 3.47 6.73 -13.55
C ALA A 92 3.67 7.97 -12.69
N GLU A 93 3.03 8.02 -11.53
CA GLU A 93 3.09 9.16 -10.61
C GLU A 93 4.17 8.99 -9.54
N ASN A 94 4.85 7.84 -9.51
CA ASN A 94 5.79 7.48 -8.45
C ASN A 94 5.15 7.69 -7.07
N ALA A 95 3.99 7.12 -6.87
CA ALA A 95 3.11 7.42 -5.76
C ALA A 95 2.69 6.18 -4.99
N VAL A 96 2.11 6.43 -3.82
CA VAL A 96 1.42 5.43 -3.02
C VAL A 96 -0.08 5.64 -3.23
N ILE A 97 -0.78 4.60 -3.66
CA ILE A 97 -2.23 4.65 -3.85
C ILE A 97 -2.89 3.72 -2.85
N VAL A 98 -3.79 4.27 -2.04
CA VAL A 98 -4.62 3.47 -1.14
C VAL A 98 -5.85 3.04 -1.93
N ALA A 99 -5.92 1.76 -2.29
CA ALA A 99 -6.97 1.24 -3.15
C ALA A 99 -8.22 0.83 -2.38
N GLN A 100 -8.06 0.43 -1.13
CA GLN A 100 -9.17 -0.05 -0.31
C GLN A 100 -8.85 0.14 1.16
N ILE A 101 -9.86 0.53 1.92
CA ILE A 101 -9.79 0.65 3.38
C ILE A 101 -10.84 -0.28 3.97
N THR A 102 -10.40 -1.20 4.81
CA THR A 102 -11.30 -2.15 5.49
C THR A 102 -11.24 -1.90 6.99
N PRO A 103 -12.21 -1.17 7.57
CA PRO A 103 -12.20 -0.92 9.01
C PRO A 103 -12.39 -2.20 9.80
N PHE A 104 -11.72 -2.28 10.95
CA PHE A 104 -11.87 -3.39 11.88
C PHE A 104 -12.90 -3.04 12.94
N ASP A 105 -13.78 -3.97 13.25
CA ASP A 105 -14.76 -3.78 14.32
C ASP A 105 -14.08 -3.69 15.67
N ALA A 106 -14.56 -2.78 16.52
CA ALA A 106 -14.12 -2.72 17.90
C ALA A 106 -14.67 -3.93 18.67
N PRO A 107 -13.89 -4.52 19.57
CA PRO A 107 -14.35 -5.66 20.38
C PRO A 107 -15.48 -5.27 21.33
#